data_3a69a8408c44cecadc44253473de0526
#
_entry.id   3a69a8408c44cecadc44253473de0526
#
_cell.length_a   1.000
_cell.length_b   1.000
_cell.length_c   1.000
_cell.angle_alpha   90.00
_cell.angle_beta   90.00
_cell.angle_gamma   90.00
#
_symmetry.space_group_name_H-M   'P 1'
#
loop_
_entity.id
_entity.type
_entity.pdbx_description
1 polymer ?
#
loop_
_entity_poly.entity_id
_entity_poly.type
_entity_poly.pdbx_seq_one_letter_code
_entity_poly.pdbx_strand_id
1 'polypeptide(L)'
;VGTELGIPVYLYEEAATRPERQNLENVRRGQYEGLKEEILTNPARQPDFGPAQLGPAGATVIGARQPLIAYNVYLSTDDVSIAEKVARAVRQSSGGLRYVKALGMLVEGRAQVSMNLTNFHKTPVARVVEMIRREAARYAVGVHHCELVGLIPQQALVDAAQWYLQLDQFEAEQILEHKIQAAAQEAAQTAPLDGAFLEALAAGSATPGGGSAAAYAGAAGAALVAMVARLTVGKKKYAAVEAHMQAIISQADMLRSELTAGVTQDSAAYAQVMAAFKLPKETSEQQSER
;
A
#
# COMPACT_ATOMS: atom_id res chain seq x y z
N VAL A 1 17.24 6.53 6.28
CA VAL A 1 17.32 6.08 7.69
C VAL A 1 18.75 5.68 8.03
N GLY A 2 19.33 4.66 7.35
CA GLY A 2 20.68 4.17 7.65
C GLY A 2 21.77 5.22 7.49
N THR A 3 21.77 5.91 6.35
CA THR A 3 22.78 6.92 6.00
C THR A 3 22.57 8.27 6.69
N GLU A 4 21.34 8.75 6.74
CA GLU A 4 21.03 10.10 7.25
C GLU A 4 20.85 10.14 8.77
N LEU A 5 20.20 9.11 9.34
CA LEU A 5 19.91 9.05 10.78
C LEU A 5 20.91 8.18 11.56
N GLY A 6 21.82 7.48 10.87
CA GLY A 6 22.77 6.59 11.51
C GLY A 6 22.15 5.43 12.29
N ILE A 7 20.94 4.99 11.92
CA ILE A 7 20.24 3.89 12.58
C ILE A 7 20.49 2.60 11.80
N PRO A 8 20.94 1.50 12.44
CA PRO A 8 21.09 0.19 11.80
C PRO A 8 19.78 -0.28 11.17
N VAL A 9 19.80 -0.67 9.90
CA VAL A 9 18.64 -1.14 9.12
C VAL A 9 18.87 -2.58 8.72
N TYR A 10 17.86 -3.42 8.94
CA TYR A 10 17.83 -4.82 8.55
C TYR A 10 16.68 -5.04 7.58
N LEU A 11 16.98 -5.56 6.39
CA LEU A 11 15.98 -5.86 5.38
C LEU A 11 15.43 -7.28 5.57
N TYR A 12 14.10 -7.46 5.36
CA TYR A 12 13.46 -8.77 5.52
C TYR A 12 12.37 -9.02 4.45
N GLU A 13 11.92 -10.26 4.38
CA GLU A 13 10.96 -10.79 3.37
C GLU A 13 11.44 -10.50 1.94
N GLU A 14 10.64 -9.90 1.07
CA GLU A 14 10.97 -9.61 -0.34
C GLU A 14 12.14 -8.59 -0.48
N ALA A 15 12.38 -7.78 0.56
CA ALA A 15 13.51 -6.86 0.61
C ALA A 15 14.80 -7.50 1.15
N ALA A 16 14.75 -8.74 1.63
CA ALA A 16 15.90 -9.39 2.24
C ALA A 16 17.07 -9.53 1.26
N THR A 17 18.25 -9.05 1.67
CA THR A 17 19.51 -9.18 0.93
C THR A 17 20.20 -10.51 1.23
N ARG A 18 19.78 -11.22 2.28
CA ARG A 18 20.35 -12.50 2.76
C ARG A 18 19.23 -13.51 3.00
N PRO A 19 19.38 -14.79 2.59
CA PRO A 19 18.34 -15.81 2.73
C PRO A 19 17.85 -16.01 4.17
N GLU A 20 18.72 -15.91 5.16
CA GLU A 20 18.38 -16.08 6.58
C GLU A 20 17.48 -14.96 7.12
N ARG A 21 17.38 -13.82 6.41
CA ARG A 21 16.54 -12.67 6.76
C ARG A 21 15.17 -12.66 6.12
N GLN A 22 14.85 -13.64 5.28
CA GLN A 22 13.51 -13.74 4.70
C GLN A 22 12.40 -13.81 5.75
N ASN A 23 12.69 -14.43 6.91
CA ASN A 23 11.73 -14.47 8.02
C ASN A 23 12.05 -13.40 9.05
N LEU A 24 11.12 -12.50 9.31
CA LEU A 24 11.24 -11.47 10.36
C LEU A 24 11.59 -12.05 11.73
N GLU A 25 11.09 -13.24 12.05
CA GLU A 25 11.39 -13.95 13.30
C GLU A 25 12.88 -14.22 13.47
N ASN A 26 13.59 -14.55 12.39
CA ASN A 26 15.03 -14.76 12.42
C ASN A 26 15.78 -13.44 12.65
N VAL A 27 15.36 -12.37 12.01
CA VAL A 27 15.94 -11.03 12.19
C VAL A 27 15.77 -10.57 13.64
N ARG A 28 14.59 -10.82 14.23
CA ARG A 28 14.24 -10.42 15.61
C ARG A 28 14.72 -11.37 16.69
N ARG A 29 15.39 -12.47 16.35
CA ARG A 29 15.86 -13.44 17.33
C ARG A 29 16.81 -12.78 18.33
N GLY A 30 16.61 -13.02 19.63
CA GLY A 30 17.34 -12.38 20.72
C GLY A 30 16.89 -10.95 21.02
N GLN A 31 15.99 -10.38 20.23
CA GLN A 31 15.44 -9.03 20.35
C GLN A 31 16.52 -7.95 20.44
N TYR A 32 16.26 -6.84 21.13
CA TYR A 32 17.22 -5.75 21.30
C TYR A 32 18.44 -6.18 22.14
N GLU A 33 18.20 -6.93 23.17
CA GLU A 33 19.23 -7.39 24.13
C GLU A 33 20.27 -8.27 23.42
N GLY A 34 19.83 -9.27 22.68
CA GLY A 34 20.74 -10.12 21.91
C GLY A 34 21.44 -9.36 20.78
N LEU A 35 20.74 -8.44 20.12
CA LEU A 35 21.36 -7.64 19.07
C LEU A 35 22.46 -6.73 19.63
N LYS A 36 22.26 -6.16 20.82
CA LYS A 36 23.24 -5.28 21.47
C LYS A 36 24.57 -5.99 21.73
N GLU A 37 24.52 -7.28 22.05
CA GLU A 37 25.70 -8.08 22.30
C GLU A 37 26.38 -8.55 21.00
N GLU A 38 25.58 -8.89 19.99
CA GLU A 38 26.05 -9.56 18.78
C GLU A 38 26.40 -8.61 17.62
N ILE A 39 25.88 -7.40 17.57
CA ILE A 39 26.00 -6.52 16.40
C ILE A 39 27.45 -6.21 16.00
N LEU A 40 28.38 -6.16 16.97
CA LEU A 40 29.80 -5.90 16.74
C LEU A 40 30.61 -7.16 16.44
N THR A 41 30.16 -8.32 16.93
CA THR A 41 30.97 -9.55 16.97
C THR A 41 30.49 -10.61 15.99
N ASN A 42 29.20 -10.61 15.64
CA ASN A 42 28.59 -11.61 14.77
C ASN A 42 28.33 -11.09 13.36
N PRO A 43 29.04 -11.53 12.31
CA PRO A 43 28.83 -11.08 10.93
C PRO A 43 27.39 -11.28 10.43
N ALA A 44 26.66 -12.28 10.93
CA ALA A 44 25.25 -12.49 10.57
C ALA A 44 24.32 -11.40 11.10
N ARG A 45 24.77 -10.66 12.12
CA ARG A 45 24.04 -9.55 12.75
C ARG A 45 24.42 -8.17 12.22
N GLN A 46 25.36 -8.07 11.29
CA GLN A 46 25.68 -6.78 10.67
C GLN A 46 24.47 -6.26 9.90
N PRO A 47 24.13 -4.94 10.01
CA PRO A 47 23.01 -4.34 9.31
C PRO A 47 23.23 -4.34 7.78
N ASP A 48 22.15 -4.21 7.02
CA ASP A 48 22.21 -4.00 5.58
C ASP A 48 22.60 -2.55 5.25
N PHE A 49 22.15 -1.60 6.08
CA PHE A 49 22.51 -0.17 5.98
C PHE A 49 22.71 0.42 7.36
N GLY A 50 23.51 1.49 7.40
CA GLY A 50 23.85 2.20 8.63
C GLY A 50 25.01 1.56 9.40
N PRO A 51 25.36 2.14 10.56
CA PRO A 51 26.48 1.67 11.36
C PRO A 51 26.19 0.33 12.04
N ALA A 52 27.20 -0.52 12.19
CA ALA A 52 27.12 -1.74 13.02
C ALA A 52 27.22 -1.41 14.52
N GLN A 53 26.47 -0.42 14.98
CA GLN A 53 26.46 0.04 16.37
C GLN A 53 25.08 0.57 16.72
N LEU A 54 24.54 0.15 17.87
CA LEU A 54 23.26 0.64 18.37
C LEU A 54 23.42 1.99 19.07
N GLY A 55 22.69 2.96 18.60
CA GLY A 55 22.48 4.23 19.28
C GLY A 55 21.21 4.24 20.16
N PRO A 56 20.81 5.41 20.69
CA PRO A 56 19.58 5.54 21.52
C PRO A 56 18.30 5.12 20.78
N ALA A 57 18.26 5.24 19.46
CA ALA A 57 17.13 4.84 18.61
C ALA A 57 17.08 3.32 18.35
N GLY A 58 18.09 2.55 18.80
CA GLY A 58 18.16 1.11 18.56
C GLY A 58 18.44 0.77 17.10
N ALA A 59 17.66 -0.17 16.55
CA ALA A 59 17.73 -0.59 15.16
C ALA A 59 16.33 -0.68 14.55
N THR A 60 16.24 -0.62 13.22
CA THR A 60 14.96 -0.76 12.51
C THR A 60 15.00 -1.94 11.54
N VAL A 61 13.84 -2.53 11.31
CA VAL A 61 13.64 -3.55 10.29
C VAL A 61 12.73 -2.98 9.20
N ILE A 62 13.09 -3.19 7.93
CA ILE A 62 12.33 -2.74 6.77
C ILE A 62 12.11 -3.93 5.86
N GLY A 63 10.86 -4.23 5.56
CA GLY A 63 10.48 -5.33 4.69
C GLY A 63 9.57 -4.88 3.56
N ALA A 64 9.57 -5.66 2.49
CA ALA A 64 8.56 -5.60 1.45
C ALA A 64 7.81 -6.92 1.43
N ARG A 65 6.50 -6.89 1.40
CA ARG A 65 5.67 -8.09 1.33
C ARG A 65 4.34 -7.82 0.66
N GLN A 66 3.73 -8.87 0.19
CA GLN A 66 2.33 -8.81 -0.22
C GLN A 66 1.40 -8.53 0.97
N PRO A 67 0.19 -8.02 0.74
CA PRO A 67 -0.80 -7.83 1.79
C PRO A 67 -0.97 -9.11 2.62
N LEU A 68 -0.77 -8.99 3.92
CA LEU A 68 -0.99 -10.08 4.87
C LEU A 68 -2.46 -10.08 5.28
N ILE A 69 -3.11 -11.25 5.27
CA ILE A 69 -4.47 -11.42 5.77
C ILE A 69 -4.39 -11.96 7.19
N ALA A 70 -4.79 -11.16 8.17
CA ALA A 70 -4.99 -11.61 9.55
C ALA A 70 -6.43 -12.10 9.71
N TYR A 71 -6.56 -13.38 10.07
CA TYR A 71 -7.84 -14.07 10.08
C TYR A 71 -7.93 -15.03 11.27
N ASN A 72 -8.95 -14.91 12.06
CA ASN A 72 -9.17 -15.68 13.27
C ASN A 72 -10.34 -16.61 13.10
N VAL A 73 -10.19 -17.85 13.58
CA VAL A 73 -11.24 -18.86 13.57
C VAL A 73 -11.55 -19.26 15.01
N TYR A 74 -12.74 -18.91 15.49
CA TYR A 74 -13.22 -19.28 16.81
C TYR A 74 -13.87 -20.65 16.78
N LEU A 75 -13.46 -21.53 17.67
CA LEU A 75 -13.97 -22.87 17.82
C LEU A 75 -15.17 -22.92 18.78
N SER A 76 -16.00 -23.93 18.68
CA SER A 76 -17.15 -24.15 19.57
C SER A 76 -16.74 -24.79 20.92
N THR A 77 -15.61 -24.35 21.48
CA THR A 77 -15.06 -24.81 22.76
C THR A 77 -14.24 -23.71 23.41
N ASP A 78 -14.03 -23.81 24.71
CA ASP A 78 -13.08 -23.01 25.50
C ASP A 78 -11.72 -23.71 25.73
N ASP A 79 -11.61 -24.98 25.33
CA ASP A 79 -10.35 -25.74 25.45
C ASP A 79 -9.30 -25.24 24.46
N VAL A 80 -8.41 -24.38 24.95
CA VAL A 80 -7.31 -23.81 24.17
C VAL A 80 -6.37 -24.88 23.63
N SER A 81 -6.23 -26.03 24.29
CA SER A 81 -5.34 -27.10 23.85
C SER A 81 -5.77 -27.67 22.48
N ILE A 82 -7.07 -27.63 22.18
CA ILE A 82 -7.61 -28.03 20.87
C ILE A 82 -7.19 -26.99 19.82
N ALA A 83 -7.36 -25.70 20.10
CA ALA A 83 -6.95 -24.63 19.17
C ALA A 83 -5.44 -24.67 18.89
N GLU A 84 -4.61 -24.98 19.90
CA GLU A 84 -3.17 -25.15 19.73
C GLU A 84 -2.82 -26.34 18.82
N LYS A 85 -3.52 -27.49 18.99
CA LYS A 85 -3.33 -28.67 18.13
C LYS A 85 -3.75 -28.37 16.69
N VAL A 86 -4.89 -27.73 16.50
CA VAL A 86 -5.39 -27.31 15.17
C VAL A 86 -4.42 -26.30 14.53
N ALA A 87 -3.98 -25.27 15.27
CA ALA A 87 -3.00 -24.30 14.80
C ALA A 87 -1.69 -24.96 14.37
N ARG A 88 -1.22 -25.96 15.15
CA ARG A 88 -0.01 -26.72 14.81
C ARG A 88 -0.18 -27.56 13.55
N ALA A 89 -1.38 -28.11 13.30
CA ALA A 89 -1.68 -28.87 12.10
C ALA A 89 -1.72 -28.02 10.83
N VAL A 90 -2.16 -26.76 10.93
CA VAL A 90 -2.34 -25.90 9.75
C VAL A 90 -1.14 -25.00 9.44
N ARG A 91 -0.30 -24.66 10.40
CA ARG A 91 0.80 -23.72 10.18
C ARG A 91 2.00 -24.37 9.47
N GLN A 92 2.69 -23.60 8.62
CA GLN A 92 3.85 -24.06 7.87
C GLN A 92 4.99 -24.58 8.74
N SER A 93 5.30 -23.93 9.86
CA SER A 93 6.43 -24.26 10.73
C SER A 93 6.34 -25.66 11.39
N SER A 94 5.16 -26.28 11.34
CA SER A 94 4.92 -27.63 11.87
C SER A 94 4.57 -28.64 10.77
N GLY A 95 4.85 -28.33 9.50
CA GLY A 95 4.54 -29.20 8.35
C GLY A 95 3.15 -29.03 7.76
N GLY A 96 2.39 -28.01 8.16
CA GLY A 96 1.09 -27.67 7.59
C GLY A 96 1.17 -26.89 6.27
N LEU A 97 0.20 -26.03 6.02
CA LEU A 97 0.08 -25.27 4.78
C LEU A 97 1.16 -24.20 4.65
N ARG A 98 1.76 -24.10 3.48
CA ARG A 98 2.73 -23.01 3.18
C ARG A 98 2.04 -21.66 3.28
N TYR A 99 2.80 -20.63 3.69
CA TYR A 99 2.31 -19.25 3.84
C TYR A 99 1.24 -19.06 4.92
N VAL A 100 1.08 -20.03 5.84
CA VAL A 100 0.20 -19.92 7.00
C VAL A 100 1.04 -19.89 8.27
N LYS A 101 0.86 -18.85 9.07
CA LYS A 101 1.29 -18.74 10.46
C LYS A 101 0.05 -18.85 11.34
N ALA A 102 0.07 -19.70 12.37
CA ALA A 102 -1.08 -19.89 13.24
C ALA A 102 -0.68 -20.18 14.68
N LEU A 103 -1.51 -19.67 15.61
CA LEU A 103 -1.41 -19.89 17.05
C LEU A 103 -2.79 -20.23 17.61
N GLY A 104 -2.84 -21.13 18.59
CA GLY A 104 -4.01 -21.35 19.43
C GLY A 104 -3.98 -20.41 20.63
N MET A 105 -5.11 -19.80 20.97
CA MET A 105 -5.24 -18.92 22.14
C MET A 105 -6.67 -18.93 22.69
N LEU A 106 -6.85 -18.44 23.91
CA LEU A 106 -8.16 -18.20 24.49
C LEU A 106 -8.47 -16.71 24.37
N VAL A 107 -9.60 -16.38 23.75
CA VAL A 107 -10.08 -15.01 23.59
C VAL A 107 -11.53 -14.96 24.00
N GLU A 108 -11.86 -14.11 24.96
CA GLU A 108 -13.22 -13.92 25.49
C GLU A 108 -13.94 -15.25 25.85
N GLY A 109 -13.19 -16.17 26.50
CA GLY A 109 -13.70 -17.45 26.94
C GLY A 109 -13.91 -18.48 25.82
N ARG A 110 -13.36 -18.26 24.62
CA ARG A 110 -13.47 -19.17 23.47
C ARG A 110 -12.10 -19.49 22.89
N ALA A 111 -11.88 -20.74 22.56
CA ALA A 111 -10.67 -21.17 21.91
C ALA A 111 -10.62 -20.65 20.47
N GLN A 112 -9.51 -20.01 20.08
CA GLN A 112 -9.33 -19.35 18.80
C GLN A 112 -8.06 -19.86 18.11
N VAL A 113 -8.15 -20.13 16.83
CA VAL A 113 -6.99 -20.28 15.94
C VAL A 113 -6.76 -18.92 15.28
N SER A 114 -5.79 -18.17 15.82
CA SER A 114 -5.36 -16.90 15.21
C SER A 114 -4.35 -17.20 14.12
N MET A 115 -4.56 -16.65 12.93
CA MET A 115 -3.66 -16.93 11.80
C MET A 115 -3.37 -15.72 10.93
N ASN A 116 -2.20 -15.78 10.30
CA ASN A 116 -1.77 -14.85 9.27
C ASN A 116 -1.46 -15.62 7.98
N LEU A 117 -2.13 -15.23 6.90
CA LEU A 117 -1.82 -15.70 5.55
C LEU A 117 -0.86 -14.71 4.90
N THR A 118 0.36 -15.15 4.63
CA THR A 118 1.40 -14.29 4.05
C THR A 118 1.42 -14.30 2.52
N ASN A 119 0.72 -15.26 1.90
CA ASN A 119 0.49 -15.31 0.45
C ASN A 119 -0.82 -16.03 0.16
N PHE A 120 -1.92 -15.28 0.05
CA PHE A 120 -3.26 -15.83 -0.19
C PHE A 120 -3.46 -16.37 -1.61
N HIS A 121 -2.65 -15.96 -2.59
CA HIS A 121 -2.70 -16.51 -3.95
C HIS A 121 -2.24 -17.97 -4.00
N LYS A 122 -1.21 -18.30 -3.20
CA LYS A 122 -0.69 -19.69 -3.13
C LYS A 122 -1.43 -20.54 -2.11
N THR A 123 -1.94 -19.93 -1.05
CA THR A 123 -2.74 -20.59 -0.02
C THR A 123 -3.99 -19.76 0.27
N PRO A 124 -5.08 -20.01 -0.49
CA PRO A 124 -6.33 -19.27 -0.33
C PRO A 124 -6.98 -19.45 1.04
N VAL A 125 -7.69 -18.42 1.50
CA VAL A 125 -8.36 -18.40 2.82
C VAL A 125 -9.31 -19.60 2.97
N ALA A 126 -10.12 -19.91 1.95
CA ALA A 126 -11.05 -21.03 1.98
C ALA A 126 -10.35 -22.37 2.28
N ARG A 127 -9.19 -22.62 1.65
CA ARG A 127 -8.42 -23.86 1.91
C ARG A 127 -7.99 -23.99 3.37
N VAL A 128 -7.55 -22.89 3.97
CA VAL A 128 -7.10 -22.90 5.37
C VAL A 128 -8.27 -23.10 6.32
N VAL A 129 -9.40 -22.42 6.06
CA VAL A 129 -10.62 -22.56 6.87
C VAL A 129 -11.15 -24.01 6.81
N GLU A 130 -11.17 -24.63 5.62
CA GLU A 130 -11.58 -26.03 5.49
C GLU A 130 -10.64 -26.99 6.21
N MET A 131 -9.32 -26.74 6.16
CA MET A 131 -8.38 -27.55 6.93
C MET A 131 -8.62 -27.40 8.44
N ILE A 132 -8.86 -26.18 8.93
CA ILE A 132 -9.20 -25.95 10.34
C ILE A 132 -10.48 -26.70 10.72
N ARG A 133 -11.53 -26.63 9.89
CA ARG A 133 -12.79 -27.37 10.14
C ARG A 133 -12.55 -28.87 10.29
N ARG A 134 -11.77 -29.46 9.38
CA ARG A 134 -11.46 -30.89 9.41
C ARG A 134 -10.60 -31.27 10.61
N GLU A 135 -9.61 -30.49 10.98
CA GLU A 135 -8.78 -30.74 12.13
C GLU A 135 -9.55 -30.55 13.44
N ALA A 136 -10.42 -29.56 13.57
CA ALA A 136 -11.27 -29.36 14.74
C ALA A 136 -12.29 -30.51 14.91
N ALA A 137 -12.85 -30.98 13.80
CA ALA A 137 -13.80 -32.11 13.81
C ALA A 137 -13.20 -33.41 14.41
N ARG A 138 -11.88 -33.62 14.33
CA ARG A 138 -11.20 -34.76 14.98
C ARG A 138 -11.34 -34.77 16.52
N TYR A 139 -11.64 -33.60 17.08
CA TYR A 139 -11.85 -33.40 18.51
C TYR A 139 -13.34 -33.18 18.84
N ALA A 140 -14.25 -33.49 17.90
CA ALA A 140 -15.67 -33.24 18.00
C ALA A 140 -16.04 -31.76 18.22
N VAL A 141 -15.20 -30.85 17.72
CA VAL A 141 -15.34 -29.39 17.84
C VAL A 141 -15.62 -28.79 16.46
N GLY A 142 -16.56 -27.86 16.38
CA GLY A 142 -16.88 -27.12 15.18
C GLY A 142 -16.27 -25.72 15.16
N VAL A 143 -16.37 -25.05 14.01
CA VAL A 143 -16.12 -23.61 13.89
C VAL A 143 -17.38 -22.87 14.32
N HIS A 144 -17.25 -21.95 15.28
CA HIS A 144 -18.34 -21.12 15.73
C HIS A 144 -18.54 -19.91 14.82
N HIS A 145 -17.47 -19.14 14.59
CA HIS A 145 -17.43 -18.01 13.65
C HIS A 145 -15.99 -17.69 13.27
N CYS A 146 -15.84 -16.82 12.29
CA CYS A 146 -14.55 -16.31 11.86
C CYS A 146 -14.53 -14.79 11.97
N GLU A 147 -13.34 -14.23 12.13
CA GLU A 147 -13.11 -12.79 12.23
C GLU A 147 -11.99 -12.37 11.27
N LEU A 148 -12.25 -11.37 10.46
CA LEU A 148 -11.25 -10.70 9.68
C LEU A 148 -10.69 -9.52 10.47
N VAL A 149 -9.38 -9.47 10.67
CA VAL A 149 -8.72 -8.38 11.37
C VAL A 149 -8.06 -7.43 10.36
N GLY A 150 -8.57 -6.20 10.27
CA GLY A 150 -8.08 -5.18 9.34
C GLY A 150 -8.58 -5.38 7.90
N LEU A 151 -7.69 -5.18 6.92
CA LEU A 151 -8.03 -5.18 5.51
C LEU A 151 -7.73 -6.53 4.84
N ILE A 152 -8.54 -6.87 3.85
CA ILE A 152 -8.37 -8.05 3.00
C ILE A 152 -8.41 -7.62 1.52
N PRO A 153 -7.52 -8.12 0.66
CA PRO A 153 -7.63 -7.92 -0.78
C PRO A 153 -8.95 -8.50 -1.31
N GLN A 154 -9.64 -7.74 -2.16
CA GLN A 154 -10.90 -8.17 -2.79
C GLN A 154 -10.76 -9.54 -3.44
N GLN A 155 -9.66 -9.79 -4.15
CA GLN A 155 -9.41 -11.07 -4.81
C GLN A 155 -9.48 -12.27 -3.84
N ALA A 156 -9.00 -12.13 -2.61
CA ALA A 156 -9.08 -13.21 -1.62
C ALA A 156 -10.51 -13.57 -1.23
N LEU A 157 -11.43 -12.59 -1.22
CA LEU A 157 -12.86 -12.81 -0.99
C LEU A 157 -13.51 -13.43 -2.21
N VAL A 158 -13.16 -12.97 -3.41
CA VAL A 158 -13.67 -13.52 -4.67
C VAL A 158 -13.25 -14.98 -4.83
N ASP A 159 -11.98 -15.31 -4.57
CA ASP A 159 -11.47 -16.68 -4.60
C ASP A 159 -12.20 -17.58 -3.60
N ALA A 160 -12.50 -17.07 -2.40
CA ALA A 160 -13.26 -17.80 -1.40
C ALA A 160 -14.72 -18.00 -1.82
N ALA A 161 -15.35 -16.98 -2.41
CA ALA A 161 -16.72 -17.09 -2.95
C ALA A 161 -16.77 -18.11 -4.09
N GLN A 162 -15.84 -18.04 -5.04
CA GLN A 162 -15.75 -19.02 -6.15
C GLN A 162 -15.61 -20.44 -5.62
N TRP A 163 -14.75 -20.66 -4.62
CA TRP A 163 -14.57 -21.96 -3.99
C TRP A 163 -15.85 -22.50 -3.35
N TYR A 164 -16.50 -21.70 -2.50
CA TYR A 164 -17.68 -22.18 -1.75
C TYR A 164 -18.94 -22.26 -2.61
N LEU A 165 -19.09 -21.40 -3.61
CA LEU A 165 -20.22 -21.42 -4.55
C LEU A 165 -20.00 -22.41 -5.70
N GLN A 166 -18.79 -22.98 -5.81
CA GLN A 166 -18.43 -23.93 -6.88
C GLN A 166 -18.68 -23.36 -8.28
N LEU A 167 -18.33 -22.07 -8.47
CA LEU A 167 -18.50 -21.38 -9.76
C LEU A 167 -17.51 -21.94 -10.79
N ASP A 168 -18.04 -22.48 -11.88
CA ASP A 168 -17.28 -22.91 -13.04
C ASP A 168 -17.11 -21.73 -14.02
N GLN A 169 -15.95 -21.64 -14.66
CA GLN A 169 -15.63 -20.63 -15.68
C GLN A 169 -15.93 -19.17 -15.25
N PHE A 170 -15.75 -18.89 -13.94
CA PHE A 170 -15.97 -17.56 -13.40
C PHE A 170 -14.81 -16.64 -13.78
N GLU A 171 -15.15 -15.49 -14.38
CA GLU A 171 -14.23 -14.46 -14.82
C GLU A 171 -14.41 -13.19 -13.97
N ALA A 172 -13.31 -12.48 -13.69
CA ALA A 172 -13.33 -11.26 -12.89
C ALA A 172 -14.23 -10.17 -13.49
N GLU A 173 -14.39 -10.17 -14.81
CA GLU A 173 -15.26 -9.26 -15.56
C GLU A 173 -16.75 -9.48 -15.33
N GLN A 174 -17.13 -10.59 -14.71
CA GLN A 174 -18.52 -10.85 -14.29
C GLN A 174 -18.88 -10.10 -13.00
N ILE A 175 -17.89 -9.52 -12.31
CA ILE A 175 -18.11 -8.66 -11.14
C ILE A 175 -18.61 -7.29 -11.65
N LEU A 176 -19.81 -6.90 -11.21
CA LEU A 176 -20.46 -5.66 -11.64
C LEU A 176 -19.58 -4.43 -11.40
N GLU A 177 -18.96 -4.32 -10.23
CA GLU A 177 -18.09 -3.22 -9.86
C GLU A 177 -16.87 -3.10 -10.79
N HIS A 178 -16.29 -4.23 -11.22
CA HIS A 178 -15.19 -4.23 -12.20
C HIS A 178 -15.65 -3.68 -13.55
N LYS A 179 -16.85 -4.05 -14.00
CA LYS A 179 -17.43 -3.50 -15.25
C LYS A 179 -17.67 -2.00 -15.14
N ILE A 180 -18.21 -1.52 -14.02
CA ILE A 180 -18.45 -0.09 -13.80
C ILE A 180 -17.12 0.68 -13.78
N GLN A 181 -16.10 0.16 -13.07
CA GLN A 181 -14.78 0.79 -13.02
C GLN A 181 -14.11 0.83 -14.40
N ALA A 182 -14.17 -0.27 -15.16
CA ALA A 182 -13.61 -0.33 -16.51
C ALA A 182 -14.30 0.68 -17.43
N ALA A 183 -15.63 0.76 -17.41
CA ALA A 183 -16.40 1.73 -18.20
C ALA A 183 -16.09 3.19 -17.80
N ALA A 184 -15.93 3.46 -16.50
CA ALA A 184 -15.55 4.79 -16.02
C ALA A 184 -14.12 5.17 -16.44
N GLN A 185 -13.17 4.24 -16.41
CA GLN A 185 -11.81 4.46 -16.89
C GLN A 185 -11.76 4.69 -18.40
N GLU A 186 -12.52 3.94 -19.18
CA GLU A 186 -12.64 4.12 -20.63
C GLU A 186 -13.26 5.48 -20.97
N ALA A 187 -14.32 5.88 -20.28
CA ALA A 187 -14.93 7.19 -20.42
C ALA A 187 -13.95 8.33 -20.06
N ALA A 188 -13.15 8.16 -19.01
CA ALA A 188 -12.12 9.14 -18.63
C ALA A 188 -10.98 9.24 -19.65
N GLN A 189 -10.60 8.14 -20.32
CA GLN A 189 -9.59 8.13 -21.37
C GLN A 189 -10.10 8.69 -22.69
N THR A 190 -11.39 8.56 -22.96
CA THR A 190 -12.04 9.07 -24.18
C THR A 190 -12.61 10.47 -24.01
N ALA A 191 -12.67 11.00 -22.79
CA ALA A 191 -13.12 12.36 -22.53
C ALA A 191 -12.13 13.35 -23.19
N PRO A 192 -12.52 14.12 -24.21
CA PRO A 192 -11.67 15.15 -24.76
C PRO A 192 -11.50 16.23 -23.71
N LEU A 193 -10.23 16.54 -23.35
CA LEU A 193 -9.81 17.69 -22.53
C LEU A 193 -10.86 18.04 -21.45
N ASP A 194 -10.56 17.79 -20.21
CA ASP A 194 -11.38 18.01 -19.02
C ASP A 194 -12.46 19.11 -19.22
N GLY A 195 -13.55 18.75 -19.88
CA GLY A 195 -14.66 19.66 -20.17
C GLY A 195 -15.20 20.30 -18.89
N ALA A 196 -15.08 19.60 -17.76
CA ALA A 196 -15.48 20.09 -16.46
C ALA A 196 -14.68 21.34 -16.04
N PHE A 197 -13.38 21.43 -16.35
CA PHE A 197 -12.58 22.64 -16.07
C PHE A 197 -13.02 23.81 -16.93
N LEU A 198 -13.23 23.59 -18.22
CA LEU A 198 -13.66 24.64 -19.16
C LEU A 198 -15.08 25.10 -18.84
N GLU A 199 -15.97 24.21 -18.48
CA GLU A 199 -17.34 24.53 -18.02
C GLU A 199 -17.31 25.33 -16.71
N ALA A 200 -16.46 24.90 -15.71
CA ALA A 200 -16.31 25.65 -14.49
C ALA A 200 -15.69 27.02 -14.71
N LEU A 201 -14.75 27.17 -15.63
CA LEU A 201 -14.15 28.46 -16.02
C LEU A 201 -15.16 29.38 -16.67
N ALA A 202 -16.11 28.85 -17.45
CA ALA A 202 -17.17 29.59 -18.11
C ALA A 202 -18.37 29.93 -17.21
N ALA A 203 -18.45 29.32 -16.02
CA ALA A 203 -19.66 29.35 -15.18
C ALA A 203 -19.91 30.67 -14.41
N GLY A 204 -19.17 31.74 -14.66
CA GLY A 204 -19.38 33.04 -14.01
C GLY A 204 -19.06 33.07 -12.51
N SER A 205 -18.38 32.05 -11.99
CA SER A 205 -17.81 32.00 -10.63
C SER A 205 -16.43 32.71 -10.62
N ALA A 206 -16.00 33.18 -9.43
CA ALA A 206 -14.69 33.82 -9.30
C ALA A 206 -13.53 32.82 -9.41
N THR A 207 -13.80 31.54 -9.19
CA THR A 207 -12.85 30.42 -9.29
C THR A 207 -13.51 29.24 -10.01
N PRO A 208 -12.78 28.53 -10.89
CA PRO A 208 -11.43 28.85 -11.38
C PRO A 208 -11.39 30.16 -12.18
N GLY A 209 -10.29 30.91 -12.05
CA GLY A 209 -10.11 32.21 -12.70
C GLY A 209 -9.00 32.23 -13.75
N GLY A 210 -8.52 33.43 -14.08
CA GLY A 210 -7.48 33.65 -15.09
C GLY A 210 -6.14 32.98 -14.73
N GLY A 211 -5.74 32.93 -13.45
CA GLY A 211 -4.54 32.25 -13.00
C GLY A 211 -4.63 30.72 -13.20
N SER A 212 -5.74 30.11 -12.82
CA SER A 212 -6.03 28.69 -13.08
C SER A 212 -6.02 28.38 -14.58
N ALA A 213 -6.59 29.28 -15.44
CA ALA A 213 -6.60 29.10 -16.89
C ALA A 213 -5.20 29.21 -17.49
N ALA A 214 -4.38 30.15 -17.01
CA ALA A 214 -3.00 30.32 -17.45
C ALA A 214 -2.14 29.10 -17.08
N ALA A 215 -2.28 28.59 -15.85
CA ALA A 215 -1.60 27.39 -15.39
C ALA A 215 -1.99 26.16 -16.24
N TYR A 216 -3.25 25.99 -16.55
CA TYR A 216 -3.74 24.91 -17.41
C TYR A 216 -3.16 25.01 -18.83
N ALA A 217 -3.17 26.18 -19.44
CA ALA A 217 -2.60 26.41 -20.77
C ALA A 217 -1.09 26.14 -20.78
N GLY A 218 -0.38 26.57 -19.73
CA GLY A 218 1.04 26.29 -19.54
C GLY A 218 1.34 24.79 -19.41
N ALA A 219 0.54 24.06 -18.64
CA ALA A 219 0.65 22.61 -18.49
C ALA A 219 0.45 21.88 -19.84
N ALA A 220 -0.52 22.31 -20.63
CA ALA A 220 -0.74 21.80 -21.99
C ALA A 220 0.44 22.08 -22.91
N GLY A 221 1.03 23.30 -22.85
CA GLY A 221 2.25 23.66 -23.58
C GLY A 221 3.44 22.77 -23.21
N ALA A 222 3.68 22.56 -21.92
CA ALA A 222 4.75 21.69 -21.43
C ALA A 222 4.53 20.23 -21.89
N ALA A 223 3.28 19.75 -21.89
CA ALA A 223 2.94 18.41 -22.41
C ALA A 223 3.30 18.26 -23.90
N LEU A 224 3.02 19.27 -24.73
CA LEU A 224 3.37 19.28 -26.16
C LEU A 224 4.87 19.26 -26.37
N VAL A 225 5.64 20.03 -25.60
CA VAL A 225 7.11 20.00 -25.64
C VAL A 225 7.64 18.62 -25.30
N ALA A 226 7.14 18.00 -24.21
CA ALA A 226 7.52 16.65 -23.83
C ALA A 226 7.16 15.63 -24.92
N MET A 227 6.00 15.76 -25.55
CA MET A 227 5.55 14.90 -26.66
C MET A 227 6.51 14.94 -27.83
N VAL A 228 6.90 16.14 -28.30
CA VAL A 228 7.84 16.31 -29.42
C VAL A 228 9.21 15.72 -29.09
N ALA A 229 9.72 15.97 -27.88
CA ALA A 229 10.97 15.41 -27.42
C ALA A 229 10.95 13.87 -27.38
N ARG A 230 9.87 13.27 -26.86
CA ARG A 230 9.69 11.79 -26.84
C ARG A 230 9.56 11.19 -28.23
N LEU A 231 8.91 11.85 -29.16
CA LEU A 231 8.82 11.43 -30.55
C LEU A 231 10.18 11.52 -31.29
N THR A 232 11.14 12.26 -30.75
CA THR A 232 12.49 12.43 -31.32
C THR A 232 13.49 11.41 -30.80
N VAL A 233 13.40 11.03 -29.51
CA VAL A 233 14.25 10.03 -28.86
C VAL A 233 14.17 8.66 -29.58
N GLY A 234 15.31 7.99 -29.68
CA GLY A 234 15.42 6.67 -30.31
C GLY A 234 15.41 6.66 -31.84
N LYS A 235 15.27 7.81 -32.50
CA LYS A 235 15.33 7.88 -33.98
C LYS A 235 16.77 8.10 -34.45
N LYS A 236 17.29 7.22 -35.26
CA LYS A 236 18.66 7.27 -35.83
C LYS A 236 19.01 8.62 -36.43
N LYS A 237 18.04 9.29 -37.09
CA LYS A 237 18.22 10.62 -37.68
C LYS A 237 18.58 11.71 -36.66
N TYR A 238 18.16 11.55 -35.41
CA TYR A 238 18.30 12.56 -34.36
C TYR A 238 19.24 12.12 -33.23
N ALA A 239 20.05 11.09 -33.43
CA ALA A 239 20.95 10.53 -32.42
C ALA A 239 21.88 11.56 -31.79
N ALA A 240 22.31 12.58 -32.58
CA ALA A 240 23.19 13.66 -32.10
C ALA A 240 22.57 14.57 -31.02
N VAL A 241 21.24 14.63 -30.95
CA VAL A 241 20.49 15.47 -29.97
C VAL A 241 19.75 14.66 -28.90
N GLU A 242 19.97 13.35 -28.84
CA GLU A 242 19.21 12.45 -27.95
C GLU A 242 19.36 12.85 -26.47
N ALA A 243 20.57 13.11 -25.99
CA ALA A 243 20.82 13.55 -24.62
C ALA A 243 20.12 14.88 -24.29
N HIS A 244 20.09 15.80 -25.27
CA HIS A 244 19.38 17.07 -25.10
C HIS A 244 17.86 16.85 -25.02
N MET A 245 17.31 15.97 -25.86
CA MET A 245 15.88 15.62 -25.82
C MET A 245 15.47 14.95 -24.50
N GLN A 246 16.32 14.11 -23.92
CA GLN A 246 16.09 13.51 -22.59
C GLN A 246 16.02 14.58 -21.49
N ALA A 247 16.91 15.56 -21.53
CA ALA A 247 16.87 16.69 -20.59
C ALA A 247 15.59 17.53 -20.74
N ILE A 248 15.17 17.80 -21.99
CA ILE A 248 13.91 18.50 -22.29
C ILE A 248 12.72 17.73 -21.75
N ILE A 249 12.66 16.41 -21.91
CA ILE A 249 11.57 15.57 -21.37
C ILE A 249 11.47 15.76 -19.86
N SER A 250 12.58 15.65 -19.15
CA SER A 250 12.61 15.78 -17.68
C SER A 250 12.12 17.16 -17.21
N GLN A 251 12.61 18.24 -17.87
CA GLN A 251 12.17 19.60 -17.56
C GLN A 251 10.69 19.83 -17.88
N ALA A 252 10.23 19.38 -19.04
CA ALA A 252 8.86 19.58 -19.47
C ALA A 252 7.87 18.79 -18.58
N ASP A 253 8.24 17.59 -18.14
CA ASP A 253 7.40 16.82 -17.20
C ASP A 253 7.32 17.47 -15.81
N MET A 254 8.42 18.03 -15.32
CA MET A 254 8.43 18.77 -14.06
C MET A 254 7.52 20.01 -14.16
N LEU A 255 7.71 20.84 -15.18
CA LEU A 255 6.89 22.04 -15.42
C LEU A 255 5.40 21.68 -15.59
N ARG A 256 5.11 20.62 -16.34
CA ARG A 256 3.72 20.14 -16.51
C ARG A 256 3.09 19.77 -15.17
N SER A 257 3.83 19.09 -14.30
CA SER A 257 3.36 18.71 -12.96
C SER A 257 3.11 19.93 -12.07
N GLU A 258 4.05 20.85 -12.03
CA GLU A 258 3.94 22.08 -11.23
C GLU A 258 2.77 22.96 -11.70
N LEU A 259 2.63 23.17 -13.01
CA LEU A 259 1.55 23.96 -13.58
C LEU A 259 0.19 23.28 -13.40
N THR A 260 0.13 21.96 -13.46
CA THR A 260 -1.12 21.22 -13.15
C THR A 260 -1.53 21.45 -11.69
N ALA A 261 -0.61 21.39 -10.76
CA ALA A 261 -0.85 21.71 -9.36
C ALA A 261 -1.26 23.19 -9.17
N GLY A 262 -0.66 24.09 -9.95
CA GLY A 262 -0.95 25.52 -9.96
C GLY A 262 -2.42 25.88 -10.25
N VAL A 263 -3.13 25.04 -11.03
CA VAL A 263 -4.57 25.22 -11.32
C VAL A 263 -5.41 25.26 -10.03
N THR A 264 -5.15 24.30 -9.14
CA THR A 264 -5.87 24.20 -7.86
C THR A 264 -5.33 25.17 -6.81
N GLN A 265 -4.02 25.43 -6.83
CA GLN A 265 -3.39 26.37 -5.90
C GLN A 265 -3.86 27.82 -6.10
N ASP A 266 -4.05 28.27 -7.34
CA ASP A 266 -4.62 29.60 -7.66
C ASP A 266 -6.02 29.76 -7.07
N SER A 267 -6.89 28.78 -7.28
CA SER A 267 -8.25 28.78 -6.72
C SER A 267 -8.25 28.78 -5.19
N ALA A 268 -7.35 28.01 -4.57
CA ALA A 268 -7.22 27.95 -3.11
C ALA A 268 -6.68 29.26 -2.54
N ALA A 269 -5.68 29.87 -3.18
CA ALA A 269 -5.14 31.16 -2.78
C ALA A 269 -6.19 32.28 -2.84
N TYR A 270 -6.99 32.32 -3.92
CA TYR A 270 -8.10 33.24 -4.02
C TYR A 270 -9.13 33.06 -2.90
N ALA A 271 -9.49 31.82 -2.59
CA ALA A 271 -10.42 31.52 -1.49
C ALA A 271 -9.90 31.99 -0.12
N GLN A 272 -8.60 31.86 0.12
CA GLN A 272 -7.94 32.36 1.35
C GLN A 272 -7.99 33.88 1.44
N VAL A 273 -7.69 34.58 0.35
CA VAL A 273 -7.78 36.05 0.28
C VAL A 273 -9.22 36.50 0.55
N MET A 274 -10.20 35.85 -0.07
CA MET A 274 -11.63 36.19 0.14
C MET A 274 -12.09 35.88 1.58
N ALA A 275 -11.53 34.86 2.21
CA ALA A 275 -11.79 34.57 3.62
C ALA A 275 -11.19 35.66 4.53
N ALA A 276 -9.95 36.09 4.25
CA ALA A 276 -9.32 37.20 4.97
C ALA A 276 -10.14 38.50 4.86
N PHE A 277 -10.67 38.81 3.68
CA PHE A 277 -11.54 39.98 3.50
C PHE A 277 -12.86 39.95 4.30
N LYS A 278 -13.30 38.77 4.73
CA LYS A 278 -14.49 38.60 5.58
C LYS A 278 -14.19 38.71 7.09
N LEU A 279 -12.92 38.78 7.51
CA LEU A 279 -12.57 38.96 8.91
C LEU A 279 -13.05 40.30 9.44
N PRO A 280 -13.39 40.42 10.77
CA PRO A 280 -13.75 41.66 11.39
C PRO A 280 -12.64 42.72 11.21
N LYS A 281 -13.00 44.02 11.16
CA LYS A 281 -12.09 45.15 10.93
C LYS A 281 -12.31 46.30 11.88
N GLU A 282 -12.93 46.05 13.04
CA GLU A 282 -13.35 47.10 13.98
C GLU A 282 -12.19 47.57 14.89
N THR A 283 -11.15 46.74 15.09
CA THR A 283 -9.98 47.10 15.91
C THR A 283 -8.69 47.09 15.07
N SER A 284 -7.65 47.80 15.55
CA SER A 284 -6.33 47.86 14.90
C SER A 284 -5.66 46.48 14.83
N GLU A 285 -5.87 45.61 15.83
CA GLU A 285 -5.39 44.20 15.82
C GLU A 285 -6.06 43.38 14.74
N GLN A 286 -7.39 43.47 14.62
CA GLN A 286 -8.19 42.81 13.59
C GLN A 286 -7.83 43.28 12.18
N GLN A 287 -7.41 44.54 12.02
CA GLN A 287 -6.93 45.06 10.72
C GLN A 287 -5.53 44.56 10.37
N SER A 288 -4.70 44.21 11.35
CA SER A 288 -3.36 43.64 11.12
C SER A 288 -3.38 42.13 10.78
N GLU A 289 -4.41 41.41 11.20
CA GLU A 289 -4.61 39.99 10.90
C GLU A 289 -5.28 39.76 9.51
N ARG A 290 -5.88 40.79 8.92
CA ARG A 290 -6.58 40.77 7.65
C ARG A 290 -5.63 41.00 6.44
#